data_685f801db8d09c3c24b546d40969acf4
#
_entry.id   685f801db8d09c3c24b546d40969acf4
#
_cell.length_a   1.000
_cell.length_b   1.000
_cell.length_c   1.000
_cell.angle_alpha   90.00
_cell.angle_beta   90.00
_cell.angle_gamma   90.00
#
_symmetry.space_group_name_H-M   'P 1'
#
loop_
_entity.id
_entity.type
_entity.pdbx_description
1 polymer ?
#
loop_
_entity_poly.entity_id
_entity_poly.type
_entity_poly.pdbx_seq_one_letter_code
_entity_poly.pdbx_strand_id
1 'polypeptide(L)'
;GNYSEKTVKEVARAFTGYSSNGLRQDEFRFNHWDHDSGWKVIFDRKGHFDGDDVIDILLNQSETSEFIARKFWKNYVSDFNFNDEEIKKIAKIFKSSDYDIKTLLRSTLSSKSFWEPQNRATIVKSPIDFIIGTIRSTGRLPDTWPSIPNELSTLGQNIFEPPNVAGWPGAGDWIVPSRLLMRRGMLSSLANPPQSENINLTDNMMMNMFSDAK
;
A
#
# COMPACT_ATOMS: atom_id res chain seq x y z
N GLY A 1 18.02 -7.34 8.67
CA GLY A 1 16.84 -8.20 8.68
C GLY A 1 17.13 -9.49 9.43
N ASN A 2 16.11 -10.12 9.96
CA ASN A 2 16.22 -11.33 10.79
C ASN A 2 16.29 -12.62 9.95
N TYR A 3 16.42 -12.53 8.63
CA TYR A 3 16.43 -13.67 7.73
C TYR A 3 17.67 -13.65 6.82
N SER A 4 18.08 -14.84 6.39
CA SER A 4 19.18 -15.06 5.45
C SER A 4 18.65 -15.49 4.09
N GLU A 5 19.50 -15.48 3.07
CA GLU A 5 19.18 -16.06 1.76
C GLU A 5 18.73 -17.53 1.88
N LYS A 6 19.36 -18.28 2.79
CA LYS A 6 18.94 -19.66 3.09
C LYS A 6 17.50 -19.71 3.58
N THR A 7 17.10 -18.81 4.49
CA THR A 7 15.72 -18.72 4.98
C THR A 7 14.75 -18.45 3.83
N VAL A 8 15.10 -17.54 2.91
CA VAL A 8 14.25 -17.24 1.74
C VAL A 8 14.08 -18.47 0.84
N LYS A 9 15.15 -19.24 0.60
CA LYS A 9 15.08 -20.50 -0.17
C LYS A 9 14.19 -21.54 0.51
N GLU A 10 14.29 -21.72 1.83
CA GLU A 10 13.45 -22.64 2.57
C GLU A 10 11.98 -22.23 2.56
N VAL A 11 11.70 -20.93 2.68
CA VAL A 11 10.35 -20.36 2.53
C VAL A 11 9.83 -20.60 1.12
N ALA A 12 10.63 -20.36 0.07
CA ALA A 12 10.22 -20.63 -1.30
C ALA A 12 9.87 -22.11 -1.52
N ARG A 13 10.60 -23.06 -0.91
CA ARG A 13 10.26 -24.49 -0.92
C ARG A 13 8.93 -24.78 -0.26
N ALA A 14 8.58 -24.07 0.82
CA ALA A 14 7.30 -24.23 1.51
C ALA A 14 6.11 -23.76 0.65
N PHE A 15 6.32 -22.78 -0.20
CA PHE A 15 5.30 -22.28 -1.12
C PHE A 15 5.22 -23.04 -2.45
N THR A 16 5.96 -24.14 -2.64
CA THR A 16 5.78 -25.01 -3.80
C THR A 16 4.43 -25.73 -3.74
N GLY A 17 3.88 -26.08 -4.91
CA GLY A 17 2.57 -26.75 -5.00
C GLY A 17 1.36 -25.80 -5.03
N TYR A 18 1.54 -24.53 -4.69
CA TYR A 18 0.49 -23.52 -4.82
C TYR A 18 0.36 -23.10 -6.28
N SER A 19 -0.84 -23.21 -6.84
CA SER A 19 -1.10 -22.90 -8.24
C SER A 19 -2.50 -22.33 -8.45
N SER A 20 -2.72 -21.72 -9.60
CA SER A 20 -4.05 -21.34 -10.08
C SER A 20 -4.48 -22.25 -11.23
N ASN A 21 -5.79 -22.42 -11.44
CA ASN A 21 -6.29 -23.13 -12.61
C ASN A 21 -6.07 -22.28 -13.87
N GLY A 22 -5.31 -22.80 -14.85
CA GLY A 22 -4.92 -22.05 -16.05
C GLY A 22 -6.08 -21.53 -16.91
N LEU A 23 -7.30 -22.07 -16.78
CA LEU A 23 -8.50 -21.64 -17.50
C LEU A 23 -9.38 -20.68 -16.68
N ARG A 24 -9.27 -20.73 -15.34
CA ARG A 24 -9.94 -19.83 -14.38
C ARG A 24 -8.91 -19.41 -13.35
N GLN A 25 -8.30 -18.27 -13.57
CA GLN A 25 -7.21 -17.73 -12.72
C GLN A 25 -7.63 -17.41 -11.28
N ASP A 26 -8.90 -17.51 -10.97
CA ASP A 26 -9.53 -17.25 -9.68
C ASP A 26 -9.63 -18.49 -8.77
N GLU A 27 -9.34 -19.69 -9.30
CA GLU A 27 -9.35 -20.91 -8.49
C GLU A 27 -7.97 -21.24 -7.96
N PHE A 28 -7.77 -21.03 -6.67
CA PHE A 28 -6.62 -21.52 -5.91
C PHE A 28 -6.63 -23.05 -5.88
N ARG A 29 -5.45 -23.66 -6.09
CA ARG A 29 -5.21 -25.09 -5.92
C ARG A 29 -3.90 -25.35 -5.22
N PHE A 30 -3.92 -26.30 -4.31
CA PHE A 30 -2.70 -26.89 -3.75
C PHE A 30 -2.46 -28.27 -4.39
N ASN A 31 -1.37 -28.40 -5.13
CA ASN A 31 -0.98 -29.67 -5.74
C ASN A 31 0.09 -30.34 -4.88
N HIS A 32 -0.28 -31.39 -4.17
CA HIS A 32 0.62 -32.14 -3.32
C HIS A 32 1.80 -32.78 -4.05
N TRP A 33 1.66 -33.09 -5.34
CA TRP A 33 2.72 -33.69 -6.15
C TRP A 33 3.83 -32.70 -6.51
N ASP A 34 3.49 -31.43 -6.59
CA ASP A 34 4.43 -30.35 -6.88
C ASP A 34 4.98 -29.69 -5.60
N HIS A 35 4.47 -30.12 -4.44
CA HIS A 35 4.94 -29.59 -3.16
C HIS A 35 6.20 -30.32 -2.68
N ASP A 36 7.21 -29.52 -2.32
CA ASP A 36 8.40 -30.03 -1.62
C ASP A 36 8.06 -30.37 -0.16
N SER A 37 7.77 -31.64 0.11
CA SER A 37 7.45 -32.14 1.45
C SER A 37 8.67 -32.39 2.34
N GLY A 38 9.89 -32.07 1.87
CA GLY A 38 11.13 -32.25 2.62
C GLY A 38 11.21 -31.37 3.88
N TRP A 39 12.18 -31.71 4.75
CA TRP A 39 12.51 -30.88 5.90
C TRP A 39 12.95 -29.49 5.47
N LYS A 40 12.43 -28.49 6.16
CA LYS A 40 12.78 -27.08 5.97
C LYS A 40 13.20 -26.46 7.30
N VAL A 41 14.07 -25.46 7.24
CA VAL A 41 14.50 -24.69 8.41
C VAL A 41 14.15 -23.21 8.16
N ILE A 42 13.15 -22.72 8.88
CA ILE A 42 12.65 -21.34 8.75
C ILE A 42 12.83 -20.66 10.09
N PHE A 43 13.70 -19.66 10.13
CA PHE A 43 14.27 -19.10 11.36
C PHE A 43 14.84 -20.23 12.22
N ASP A 44 14.46 -20.36 13.48
CA ASP A 44 14.94 -21.40 14.41
C ASP A 44 14.03 -22.64 14.46
N ARG A 45 13.05 -22.74 13.54
CA ARG A 45 12.11 -23.85 13.49
C ARG A 45 12.46 -24.82 12.37
N LYS A 46 12.38 -26.11 12.66
CA LYS A 46 12.61 -27.21 11.71
C LYS A 46 11.34 -28.07 11.60
N GLY A 47 10.85 -28.27 10.37
CA GLY A 47 9.64 -29.05 10.13
C GLY A 47 9.37 -29.31 8.64
N HIS A 48 8.27 -29.98 8.36
CA HIS A 48 7.72 -30.19 7.03
C HIS A 48 6.69 -29.06 6.74
N PHE A 49 7.19 -27.84 6.63
CA PHE A 49 6.36 -26.66 6.53
C PHE A 49 5.79 -26.48 5.12
N ASP A 50 4.52 -26.08 5.07
CA ASP A 50 3.86 -25.54 3.88
C ASP A 50 3.72 -24.00 3.98
N GLY A 51 2.97 -23.40 3.06
CA GLY A 51 2.78 -21.95 3.03
C GLY A 51 2.01 -21.39 4.23
N ASP A 52 1.02 -22.14 4.73
CA ASP A 52 0.22 -21.73 5.88
C ASP A 52 1.08 -21.76 7.16
N ASP A 53 1.90 -22.80 7.33
CA ASP A 53 2.88 -22.87 8.42
C ASP A 53 3.85 -21.68 8.40
N VAL A 54 4.30 -21.28 7.21
CA VAL A 54 5.18 -20.12 7.05
C VAL A 54 4.49 -18.83 7.51
N ILE A 55 3.21 -18.64 7.15
CA ILE A 55 2.44 -17.48 7.59
C ILE A 55 2.33 -17.48 9.11
N ASP A 56 2.02 -18.61 9.73
CA ASP A 56 1.94 -18.72 11.18
C ASP A 56 3.30 -18.45 11.86
N ILE A 57 4.40 -18.94 11.29
CA ILE A 57 5.74 -18.65 11.78
C ILE A 57 6.04 -17.15 11.72
N LEU A 58 5.66 -16.47 10.63
CA LEU A 58 5.84 -15.03 10.46
C LEU A 58 4.97 -14.22 11.42
N LEU A 59 3.70 -14.58 11.60
CA LEU A 59 2.79 -13.90 12.53
C LEU A 59 3.25 -14.04 13.99
N ASN A 60 3.93 -15.12 14.33
CA ASN A 60 4.50 -15.31 15.66
C ASN A 60 5.73 -14.42 15.94
N GLN A 61 6.39 -13.88 14.91
CA GLN A 61 7.51 -12.92 15.12
C GLN A 61 7.01 -11.59 15.69
N SER A 62 7.78 -10.99 16.58
CA SER A 62 7.48 -9.64 17.11
C SER A 62 7.58 -8.57 16.04
N GLU A 63 8.54 -8.74 15.14
CA GLU A 63 8.86 -7.85 14.03
C GLU A 63 7.69 -7.69 13.06
N THR A 64 6.87 -8.71 12.89
CA THR A 64 5.70 -8.64 11.98
C THR A 64 4.70 -7.59 12.46
N SER A 65 4.32 -7.64 13.73
CA SER A 65 3.39 -6.64 14.28
C SER A 65 3.97 -5.23 14.29
N GLU A 66 5.27 -5.10 14.62
CA GLU A 66 5.95 -3.79 14.59
C GLU A 66 6.05 -3.22 13.17
N PHE A 67 6.36 -4.06 12.18
CA PHE A 67 6.42 -3.66 10.78
C PHE A 67 5.07 -3.15 10.26
N ILE A 68 3.98 -3.87 10.56
CA ILE A 68 2.63 -3.46 10.14
C ILE A 68 2.22 -2.19 10.88
N ALA A 69 2.44 -2.10 12.20
CA ALA A 69 2.14 -0.90 12.98
C ALA A 69 2.91 0.33 12.46
N ARG A 70 4.19 0.15 12.07
CA ARG A 70 4.99 1.22 11.46
C ARG A 70 4.45 1.65 10.10
N LYS A 71 3.94 0.73 9.27
CA LYS A 71 3.25 1.07 8.03
C LYS A 71 1.98 1.87 8.29
N PHE A 72 1.18 1.47 9.28
CA PHE A 72 0.00 2.24 9.69
C PHE A 72 0.38 3.64 10.21
N TRP A 73 1.43 3.73 11.02
CA TRP A 73 1.95 5.03 11.46
C TRP A 73 2.29 5.93 10.28
N LYS A 74 3.06 5.42 9.33
CA LYS A 74 3.45 6.15 8.13
C LYS A 74 2.24 6.64 7.33
N ASN A 75 1.20 5.84 7.22
CA ASN A 75 0.03 6.16 6.40
C ASN A 75 -1.00 7.06 7.10
N TYR A 76 -1.04 7.09 8.43
CA TYR A 76 -2.09 7.77 9.18
C TYR A 76 -1.58 8.84 10.15
N VAL A 77 -0.33 8.77 10.59
CA VAL A 77 0.22 9.70 11.58
C VAL A 77 1.23 10.65 10.93
N SER A 78 2.34 10.13 10.43
CA SER A 78 3.39 10.95 9.82
C SER A 78 4.33 10.14 8.95
N ASP A 79 4.74 10.74 7.82
CA ASP A 79 5.80 10.22 6.95
C ASP A 79 7.22 10.46 7.50
N PHE A 80 7.38 11.41 8.42
CA PHE A 80 8.69 11.91 8.86
C PHE A 80 8.95 11.73 10.35
N ASN A 81 7.91 11.84 11.17
CA ASN A 81 8.03 11.80 12.62
C ASN A 81 7.61 10.44 13.16
N PHE A 82 8.56 9.59 13.54
CA PHE A 82 8.30 8.27 14.10
C PHE A 82 8.54 8.28 15.60
N ASN A 83 7.55 7.83 16.37
CA ASN A 83 7.67 7.55 17.80
C ASN A 83 7.75 6.04 18.02
N ASP A 84 8.97 5.50 18.08
CA ASP A 84 9.21 4.06 18.14
C ASP A 84 8.61 3.41 19.40
N GLU A 85 8.56 4.11 20.52
CA GLU A 85 7.94 3.59 21.75
C GLU A 85 6.43 3.43 21.60
N GLU A 86 5.77 4.42 20.98
CA GLU A 86 4.34 4.38 20.76
C GLU A 86 3.97 3.35 19.68
N ILE A 87 4.77 3.27 18.61
CA ILE A 87 4.61 2.24 17.58
C ILE A 87 4.72 0.84 18.18
N LYS A 88 5.68 0.59 19.06
CA LYS A 88 5.82 -0.69 19.77
C LYS A 88 4.65 -1.00 20.68
N LYS A 89 4.07 0.00 21.37
CA LYS A 89 2.85 -0.17 22.17
C LYS A 89 1.67 -0.58 21.26
N ILE A 90 1.47 0.13 20.17
CA ILE A 90 0.43 -0.18 19.18
C ILE A 90 0.63 -1.58 18.61
N ALA A 91 1.85 -1.95 18.25
CA ALA A 91 2.19 -3.28 17.75
C ALA A 91 1.85 -4.41 18.74
N LYS A 92 2.12 -4.20 20.03
CA LYS A 92 1.75 -5.17 21.09
C LYS A 92 0.24 -5.33 21.19
N ILE A 93 -0.53 -4.23 21.18
CA ILE A 93 -2.00 -4.26 21.20
C ILE A 93 -2.51 -5.00 19.96
N PHE A 94 -1.97 -4.70 18.79
CA PHE A 94 -2.32 -5.34 17.54
C PHE A 94 -2.08 -6.85 17.56
N LYS A 95 -0.90 -7.27 18.00
CA LYS A 95 -0.56 -8.70 18.14
C LYS A 95 -1.47 -9.40 19.16
N SER A 96 -1.76 -8.78 20.31
CA SER A 96 -2.63 -9.36 21.34
C SER A 96 -4.10 -9.44 20.94
N SER A 97 -4.52 -8.70 19.91
CA SER A 97 -5.87 -8.77 19.33
C SER A 97 -5.98 -9.77 18.17
N ASP A 98 -5.02 -10.69 18.04
CA ASP A 98 -4.93 -11.64 16.94
C ASP A 98 -4.91 -10.93 15.57
N TYR A 99 -4.11 -9.87 15.47
CA TYR A 99 -3.94 -9.06 14.26
C TYR A 99 -5.23 -8.41 13.74
N ASP A 100 -6.16 -8.03 14.63
CA ASP A 100 -7.36 -7.30 14.26
C ASP A 100 -7.03 -5.87 13.75
N ILE A 101 -7.24 -5.65 12.46
CA ILE A 101 -6.97 -4.36 11.79
C ILE A 101 -7.79 -3.20 12.38
N LYS A 102 -9.02 -3.46 12.82
CA LYS A 102 -9.86 -2.43 13.46
C LYS A 102 -9.25 -1.96 14.78
N THR A 103 -8.72 -2.88 15.55
CA THR A 103 -7.99 -2.59 16.80
C THR A 103 -6.70 -1.81 16.52
N LEU A 104 -5.95 -2.20 15.48
CA LEU A 104 -4.75 -1.46 15.05
C LEU A 104 -5.10 -0.01 14.65
N LEU A 105 -6.11 0.17 13.81
CA LEU A 105 -6.55 1.50 13.38
C LEU A 105 -7.01 2.34 14.57
N ARG A 106 -7.84 1.77 15.44
CA ARG A 106 -8.32 2.46 16.66
C ARG A 106 -7.16 2.87 17.55
N SER A 107 -6.22 1.97 17.83
CA SER A 107 -5.05 2.26 18.67
C SER A 107 -4.18 3.37 18.07
N THR A 108 -4.00 3.36 16.75
CA THR A 108 -3.23 4.40 16.03
C THR A 108 -3.92 5.76 16.12
N LEU A 109 -5.21 5.85 15.79
CA LEU A 109 -5.96 7.11 15.80
C LEU A 109 -6.23 7.67 17.22
N SER A 110 -6.24 6.79 18.23
CA SER A 110 -6.37 7.19 19.63
C SER A 110 -5.03 7.49 20.31
N SER A 111 -3.91 7.31 19.59
CA SER A 111 -2.59 7.58 20.14
C SER A 111 -2.38 9.08 20.37
N LYS A 112 -1.56 9.43 21.37
CA LYS A 112 -1.24 10.83 21.65
C LYS A 112 -0.55 11.48 20.44
N SER A 113 0.39 10.79 19.83
CA SER A 113 1.15 11.29 18.69
C SER A 113 0.30 11.63 17.49
N PHE A 114 -0.82 10.92 17.26
CA PHE A 114 -1.73 11.26 16.17
C PHE A 114 -2.26 12.70 16.27
N TRP A 115 -2.51 13.16 17.49
CA TRP A 115 -3.07 14.49 17.76
C TRP A 115 -2.02 15.59 17.98
N GLU A 116 -0.73 15.24 18.00
CA GLU A 116 0.34 16.22 18.19
C GLU A 116 0.45 17.18 16.99
N PRO A 117 0.60 18.50 17.25
CA PRO A 117 0.65 19.51 16.18
C PRO A 117 1.74 19.24 15.14
N GLN A 118 2.87 18.68 15.52
CA GLN A 118 3.99 18.37 14.66
C GLN A 118 3.70 17.27 13.63
N ASN A 119 2.65 16.48 13.84
CA ASN A 119 2.25 15.41 12.93
C ASN A 119 1.12 15.84 11.98
N ARG A 120 0.60 17.06 12.13
CA ARG A 120 -0.43 17.58 11.25
C ARG A 120 0.14 17.94 9.89
N ALA A 121 -0.55 17.53 8.83
CA ALA A 121 -0.18 17.79 7.44
C ALA A 121 1.23 17.31 7.05
N THR A 122 1.74 16.27 7.69
CA THR A 122 3.05 15.69 7.39
C THR A 122 2.99 14.56 6.37
N ILE A 123 1.81 14.03 6.08
CA ILE A 123 1.64 12.98 5.09
C ILE A 123 1.66 13.59 3.68
N VAL A 124 2.61 13.15 2.88
CA VAL A 124 2.74 13.58 1.48
C VAL A 124 1.86 12.69 0.60
N LYS A 125 0.89 13.31 -0.06
CA LYS A 125 0.03 12.59 -1.01
C LYS A 125 0.87 12.02 -2.16
N SER A 126 0.67 10.72 -2.45
CA SER A 126 1.17 10.13 -3.70
C SER A 126 0.56 10.85 -4.92
N PRO A 127 1.10 10.71 -6.14
CA PRO A 127 0.47 11.27 -7.33
C PRO A 127 -0.99 10.88 -7.50
N ILE A 128 -1.34 9.61 -7.28
CA ILE A 128 -2.72 9.16 -7.38
C ILE A 128 -3.62 9.77 -6.30
N ASP A 129 -3.17 9.82 -5.05
CA ASP A 129 -3.92 10.48 -3.96
C ASP A 129 -4.10 11.97 -4.22
N PHE A 130 -3.09 12.60 -4.82
CA PHE A 130 -3.12 14.01 -5.16
C PHE A 130 -4.14 14.28 -6.27
N ILE A 131 -4.06 13.57 -7.41
CA ILE A 131 -4.93 13.78 -8.57
C ILE A 131 -6.37 13.39 -8.24
N ILE A 132 -6.59 12.12 -7.86
CA ILE A 132 -7.94 11.61 -7.60
C ILE A 132 -8.57 12.31 -6.40
N GLY A 133 -7.79 12.53 -5.34
CA GLY A 133 -8.27 13.28 -4.17
C GLY A 133 -8.67 14.71 -4.50
N THR A 134 -7.94 15.38 -5.38
CA THR A 134 -8.27 16.74 -5.82
C THR A 134 -9.53 16.76 -6.69
N ILE A 135 -9.63 15.86 -7.68
CA ILE A 135 -10.83 15.73 -8.51
C ILE A 135 -12.06 15.47 -7.62
N ARG A 136 -11.98 14.51 -6.68
CA ARG A 136 -13.09 14.20 -5.76
C ARG A 136 -13.47 15.36 -4.86
N SER A 137 -12.50 16.14 -4.39
CA SER A 137 -12.74 17.26 -3.49
C SER A 137 -13.34 18.48 -4.20
N THR A 138 -12.96 18.70 -5.47
CA THR A 138 -13.41 19.86 -6.26
C THR A 138 -14.62 19.55 -7.13
N GLY A 139 -14.89 18.28 -7.42
CA GLY A 139 -15.89 17.85 -8.41
C GLY A 139 -15.52 18.25 -9.85
N ARG A 140 -14.25 18.58 -10.10
CA ARG A 140 -13.79 19.12 -11.39
C ARG A 140 -12.70 18.23 -11.97
N LEU A 141 -12.83 17.96 -13.28
CA LEU A 141 -11.77 17.39 -14.11
C LEU A 141 -11.37 18.46 -15.12
N PRO A 142 -10.12 18.95 -15.12
CA PRO A 142 -9.71 19.96 -16.08
C PRO A 142 -9.68 19.40 -17.51
N ASP A 143 -10.23 20.18 -18.47
CA ASP A 143 -10.16 19.84 -19.90
C ASP A 143 -8.72 19.78 -20.42
N THR A 144 -7.79 20.42 -19.71
CA THR A 144 -6.36 20.40 -19.99
C THR A 144 -5.66 19.10 -19.61
N TRP A 145 -6.35 18.17 -18.93
CA TRP A 145 -5.80 16.87 -18.56
C TRP A 145 -6.29 15.78 -19.51
N PRO A 146 -5.53 15.51 -20.58
CA PRO A 146 -5.99 14.62 -21.66
C PRO A 146 -6.20 13.18 -21.18
N SER A 147 -5.49 12.80 -20.10
CA SER A 147 -5.60 11.47 -19.53
C SER A 147 -5.03 11.44 -18.10
N ILE A 148 -5.81 10.96 -17.15
CA ILE A 148 -5.34 10.78 -15.76
C ILE A 148 -4.10 9.87 -15.69
N PRO A 149 -4.01 8.73 -16.42
CA PRO A 149 -2.79 7.91 -16.44
C PRO A 149 -1.54 8.69 -16.89
N ASN A 150 -1.64 9.55 -17.90
CA ASN A 150 -0.52 10.35 -18.35
C ASN A 150 -0.07 11.37 -17.28
N GLU A 151 -1.01 12.01 -16.60
CA GLU A 151 -0.70 12.93 -15.49
C GLU A 151 -0.02 12.20 -14.32
N LEU A 152 -0.46 10.99 -14.00
CA LEU A 152 0.17 10.16 -12.98
C LEU A 152 1.60 9.76 -13.38
N SER A 153 1.79 9.34 -14.63
CA SER A 153 3.11 9.03 -15.18
C SER A 153 4.06 10.23 -15.11
N THR A 154 3.58 11.42 -15.50
CA THR A 154 4.33 12.69 -15.44
C THR A 154 4.77 13.01 -14.01
N LEU A 155 3.95 12.73 -13.01
CA LEU A 155 4.29 12.85 -11.60
C LEU A 155 5.13 11.69 -11.07
N GLY A 156 5.41 10.67 -11.90
CA GLY A 156 6.30 9.56 -11.59
C GLY A 156 5.62 8.35 -10.96
N GLN A 157 4.30 8.20 -11.14
CA GLN A 157 3.56 7.02 -10.68
C GLN A 157 2.77 6.40 -11.83
N ASN A 158 3.40 5.48 -12.57
CA ASN A 158 2.70 4.64 -13.52
C ASN A 158 1.83 3.64 -12.77
N ILE A 159 0.52 3.63 -13.06
CA ILE A 159 -0.40 2.67 -12.42
C ILE A 159 -0.01 1.26 -12.86
N PHE A 160 0.07 0.33 -11.89
CA PHE A 160 0.45 -1.08 -12.05
C PHE A 160 1.90 -1.34 -12.49
N GLU A 161 2.72 -0.31 -12.68
CA GLU A 161 4.13 -0.43 -13.07
C GLU A 161 5.06 0.17 -11.99
N PRO A 162 5.17 -0.44 -10.81
CA PRO A 162 6.09 0.04 -9.79
C PRO A 162 7.54 -0.11 -10.27
N PRO A 163 8.47 0.78 -9.84
CA PRO A 163 9.86 0.77 -10.31
C PRO A 163 10.64 -0.50 -9.87
N ASN A 164 10.16 -1.17 -8.85
CA ASN A 164 10.74 -2.42 -8.35
C ASN A 164 9.74 -3.17 -7.46
N VAL A 165 10.15 -4.34 -6.95
CA VAL A 165 9.33 -5.21 -6.09
C VAL A 165 8.94 -4.59 -4.74
N ALA A 166 9.60 -3.52 -4.31
CA ALA A 166 9.24 -2.78 -3.09
C ALA A 166 8.08 -1.79 -3.30
N GLY A 167 7.66 -1.59 -4.56
CA GLY A 167 6.61 -0.65 -4.92
C GLY A 167 7.13 0.75 -5.28
N TRP A 168 6.25 1.74 -5.23
CA TRP A 168 6.62 3.14 -5.46
C TRP A 168 7.27 3.75 -4.21
N PRO A 169 8.14 4.77 -4.41
CA PRO A 169 8.66 5.55 -3.30
C PRO A 169 7.50 6.23 -2.55
N GLY A 170 7.78 6.66 -1.33
CA GLY A 170 6.78 7.35 -0.50
C GLY A 170 7.33 8.64 0.07
N ALA A 171 6.50 9.33 0.85
CA ALA A 171 6.90 10.51 1.59
C ALA A 171 7.56 11.60 0.72
N GLY A 172 8.72 12.09 1.16
CA GLY A 172 9.46 13.17 0.50
C GLY A 172 9.91 12.90 -0.93
N ASP A 173 10.02 11.62 -1.34
CA ASP A 173 10.43 11.25 -2.70
C ASP A 173 9.43 11.71 -3.77
N TRP A 174 8.19 11.99 -3.38
CA TRP A 174 7.18 12.59 -4.23
C TRP A 174 7.34 14.11 -4.39
N ILE A 175 8.13 14.76 -3.52
CA ILE A 175 8.35 16.22 -3.51
C ILE A 175 9.76 16.53 -4.00
N VAL A 176 9.98 16.37 -5.30
CA VAL A 176 11.18 16.92 -5.96
C VAL A 176 10.79 18.21 -6.70
N PRO A 177 11.72 19.16 -6.90
CA PRO A 177 11.39 20.49 -7.44
C PRO A 177 10.56 20.48 -8.72
N SER A 178 10.90 19.62 -9.68
CA SER A 178 10.16 19.49 -10.95
C SER A 178 8.71 19.02 -10.74
N ARG A 179 8.51 17.98 -9.92
CA ARG A 179 7.17 17.43 -9.61
C ARG A 179 6.34 18.43 -8.79
N LEU A 180 6.97 19.20 -7.92
CA LEU A 180 6.28 20.24 -7.17
C LEU A 180 5.75 21.36 -8.09
N LEU A 181 6.54 21.78 -9.07
CA LEU A 181 6.08 22.74 -10.09
C LEU A 181 4.91 22.17 -10.91
N MET A 182 4.99 20.91 -11.31
CA MET A 182 3.89 20.24 -12.02
C MET A 182 2.61 20.19 -11.18
N ARG A 183 2.70 19.77 -9.90
CA ARG A 183 1.56 19.80 -8.97
C ARG A 183 0.94 21.18 -8.83
N ARG A 184 1.79 22.23 -8.75
CA ARG A 184 1.32 23.62 -8.71
C ARG A 184 0.60 24.00 -9.99
N GLY A 185 1.14 23.65 -11.16
CA GLY A 185 0.51 23.88 -12.46
C GLY A 185 -0.87 23.22 -12.56
N MET A 186 -0.96 21.96 -12.15
CA MET A 186 -2.22 21.21 -12.09
C MET A 186 -3.26 21.87 -11.16
N LEU A 187 -2.87 22.33 -9.98
CA LEU A 187 -3.78 23.06 -9.08
C LEU A 187 -4.22 24.40 -9.67
N SER A 188 -3.34 25.09 -10.37
CA SER A 188 -3.67 26.35 -11.03
C SER A 188 -4.69 26.16 -12.16
N SER A 189 -4.61 25.08 -12.93
CA SER A 189 -5.61 24.75 -13.98
C SER A 189 -6.96 24.41 -13.40
N LEU A 190 -7.01 23.83 -12.19
CA LEU A 190 -8.26 23.56 -11.45
C LEU A 190 -8.86 24.85 -10.86
N ALA A 191 -8.02 25.76 -10.38
CA ALA A 191 -8.47 27.02 -9.77
C ALA A 191 -8.97 28.03 -10.81
N ASN A 192 -8.39 28.02 -12.01
CA ASN A 192 -8.73 28.89 -13.12
C ASN A 192 -9.13 28.07 -14.35
N PRO A 193 -10.29 27.38 -14.31
CA PRO A 193 -10.73 26.62 -15.46
C PRO A 193 -10.99 27.58 -16.62
N PRO A 194 -10.60 27.24 -17.86
CA PRO A 194 -11.11 27.92 -19.04
C PRO A 194 -12.65 27.87 -18.95
N GLN A 195 -13.32 28.95 -19.38
CA GLN A 195 -14.79 29.08 -19.30
C GLN A 195 -15.47 28.09 -20.25
N SER A 196 -15.55 26.83 -19.89
CA SER A 196 -16.35 25.83 -20.58
C SER A 196 -16.91 24.82 -19.58
N GLU A 197 -18.21 24.77 -19.58
CA GLU A 197 -19.20 23.83 -19.03
C GLU A 197 -18.81 22.88 -17.89
N ASN A 198 -19.58 22.98 -16.82
CA ASN A 198 -19.63 21.99 -15.73
C ASN A 198 -19.99 20.59 -16.30
N ILE A 199 -19.00 19.75 -16.46
CA ILE A 199 -19.25 18.32 -16.68
C ILE A 199 -19.67 17.75 -15.33
N ASN A 200 -20.94 17.37 -15.21
CA ASN A 200 -21.44 16.60 -14.07
C ASN A 200 -20.77 15.23 -14.06
N LEU A 201 -19.73 15.10 -13.26
CA LEU A 201 -18.91 13.89 -13.11
C LEU A 201 -19.66 12.70 -12.49
N THR A 202 -20.89 12.92 -11.97
CA THR A 202 -21.62 11.89 -11.25
C THR A 202 -22.23 10.82 -12.13
N ASP A 203 -22.55 11.08 -13.39
CA ASP A 203 -23.36 10.13 -14.18
C ASP A 203 -22.62 9.46 -15.35
N ASN A 204 -21.55 10.03 -15.90
CA ASN A 204 -20.94 9.48 -17.13
C ASN A 204 -19.55 8.87 -16.97
N MET A 205 -18.71 9.33 -16.05
CA MET A 205 -17.34 8.82 -15.93
C MET A 205 -17.20 7.57 -15.06
N MET A 206 -17.97 7.47 -13.98
CA MET A 206 -17.94 6.24 -13.19
C MET A 206 -18.56 5.06 -13.94
N MET A 207 -19.61 5.30 -14.74
CA MET A 207 -20.22 4.24 -15.55
C MET A 207 -19.28 3.73 -16.65
N ASN A 208 -18.52 4.61 -17.30
CA ASN A 208 -17.62 4.20 -18.38
C ASN A 208 -16.32 3.55 -17.86
N MET A 209 -15.82 3.89 -16.68
CA MET A 209 -14.64 3.21 -16.11
C MET A 209 -14.93 1.79 -15.62
N PHE A 210 -16.18 1.43 -15.39
CA PHE A 210 -16.59 0.08 -14.97
C PHE A 210 -17.33 -0.73 -16.06
N SER A 211 -17.68 -0.13 -17.20
CA SER A 211 -18.35 -0.84 -18.30
C SER A 211 -17.38 -1.60 -19.19
N ASP A 212 -16.10 -1.21 -19.26
CA ASP A 212 -15.07 -1.86 -20.09
C ASP A 212 -14.32 -3.00 -19.36
N ALA A 213 -14.76 -3.37 -18.16
CA ALA A 213 -14.23 -4.49 -17.38
C ALA A 213 -15.18 -5.71 -17.42
N LYS A 214 -15.63 -6.10 -18.65
CA LYS A 214 -16.29 -7.40 -18.88
C LYS A 214 -15.49 -8.26 -19.82
#